data_bc4389983e8826c95a4b10a699d4a5cb
#
_entry.id   bc4389983e8826c95a4b10a699d4a5cb
#
_cell.length_a   1.000
_cell.length_b   1.000
_cell.length_c   1.000
_cell.angle_alpha   90.00
_cell.angle_beta   90.00
_cell.angle_gamma   90.00
#
_symmetry.space_group_name_H-M   'P 1'
#
loop_
_entity.id
_entity.type
_entity.pdbx_description
1 polymer ?
#
loop_
_entity_poly.entity_id
_entity_poly.type
_entity_poly.pdbx_seq_one_letter_code
_entity_poly.pdbx_strand_id
1 'polypeptide(L)'
;MVGPAAKREAVAHLQAVMGLSERRACSFVGADRKMIRYRSCRPPETELRGRLRDLANERRRFGYRRLFILLRREGEPSGINRIYRLYREEGLTVRKRRARRRAVGTRAPILVEAKPNARWSLDFVHDQFACGRRFRVLNIVDDVTRECLAAIPDTSISGRRVARELTDLISRRGKPDMIVSDHGTEFTSNAILAWSKDHRVEWHYIAPGKPMQNGYVESFNGRMRDELLNESLFFGLDHARSAIAEWRRDFNTARPHSSLGYQTPAAFAGTLTATGSNAALIDGSASSPVAQPAPYGVTETAEALIAAG
;
A
#
# COMPACT_ATOMS: atom_id res chain seq x y z
N MET A 1 -6.16 1.21 -36.81
CA MET A 1 -5.70 -0.10 -37.33
C MET A 1 -6.44 -1.21 -36.57
N VAL A 2 -7.14 -2.11 -37.29
CA VAL A 2 -7.92 -3.19 -36.65
C VAL A 2 -6.99 -4.32 -36.22
N GLY A 3 -7.08 -4.72 -34.93
CA GLY A 3 -6.20 -5.75 -34.34
C GLY A 3 -6.49 -7.17 -34.85
N PRO A 4 -5.54 -8.13 -34.66
CA PRO A 4 -5.66 -9.51 -35.12
C PRO A 4 -6.90 -10.26 -34.61
N ALA A 5 -7.37 -9.97 -33.41
CA ALA A 5 -8.54 -10.59 -32.79
C ALA A 5 -9.81 -10.21 -33.58
N ALA A 6 -10.03 -8.90 -33.79
CA ALA A 6 -11.19 -8.41 -34.55
C ALA A 6 -11.19 -8.90 -36.01
N LYS A 7 -10.01 -9.05 -36.62
CA LYS A 7 -9.92 -9.66 -37.99
C LYS A 7 -10.33 -11.13 -37.97
N ARG A 8 -10.00 -11.91 -36.93
CA ARG A 8 -10.45 -13.31 -36.82
C ARG A 8 -11.96 -13.40 -36.65
N GLU A 9 -12.54 -12.55 -35.79
CA GLU A 9 -13.99 -12.48 -35.61
C GLU A 9 -14.73 -12.11 -36.90
N ALA A 10 -14.25 -11.11 -37.63
CA ALA A 10 -14.82 -10.71 -38.91
C ALA A 10 -14.76 -11.83 -39.97
N VAL A 11 -13.61 -12.54 -40.06
CA VAL A 11 -13.48 -13.69 -40.97
C VAL A 11 -14.44 -14.82 -40.57
N ALA A 12 -14.52 -15.16 -39.27
CA ALA A 12 -15.44 -16.18 -38.76
C ALA A 12 -16.91 -15.82 -39.05
N HIS A 13 -17.28 -14.55 -38.84
CA HIS A 13 -18.62 -14.04 -39.18
C HIS A 13 -18.95 -14.18 -40.64
N LEU A 14 -18.06 -13.76 -41.55
CA LEU A 14 -18.26 -13.88 -42.99
C LEU A 14 -18.38 -15.35 -43.45
N GLN A 15 -17.66 -16.26 -42.83
CA GLN A 15 -17.81 -17.71 -43.11
C GLN A 15 -19.15 -18.24 -42.60
N ALA A 16 -19.56 -17.89 -41.37
CA ALA A 16 -20.76 -18.42 -40.74
C ALA A 16 -22.06 -17.85 -41.35
N VAL A 17 -22.10 -16.54 -41.63
CA VAL A 17 -23.34 -15.86 -42.07
C VAL A 17 -23.47 -15.83 -43.58
N MET A 18 -22.37 -15.61 -44.28
CA MET A 18 -22.39 -15.43 -45.74
C MET A 18 -21.87 -16.65 -46.51
N GLY A 19 -21.52 -17.74 -45.87
CA GLY A 19 -21.05 -18.98 -46.50
C GLY A 19 -19.75 -18.81 -47.33
N LEU A 20 -18.96 -17.74 -47.05
CA LEU A 20 -17.76 -17.47 -47.82
C LEU A 20 -16.64 -18.44 -47.46
N SER A 21 -15.85 -18.84 -48.49
CA SER A 21 -14.63 -19.58 -48.21
C SER A 21 -13.64 -18.74 -47.39
N GLU A 22 -12.81 -19.37 -46.55
CA GLU A 22 -11.78 -18.72 -45.74
C GLU A 22 -10.91 -17.77 -46.57
N ARG A 23 -10.51 -18.21 -47.80
CA ARG A 23 -9.68 -17.40 -48.67
C ARG A 23 -10.37 -16.10 -49.06
N ARG A 24 -11.65 -16.17 -49.42
CA ARG A 24 -12.44 -15.01 -49.84
C ARG A 24 -12.73 -14.08 -48.65
N ALA A 25 -13.10 -14.62 -47.48
CA ALA A 25 -13.32 -13.86 -46.29
C ALA A 25 -12.04 -13.14 -45.83
N CYS A 26 -10.88 -13.81 -45.85
CA CYS A 26 -9.57 -13.19 -45.52
C CYS A 26 -9.24 -12.06 -46.52
N SER A 27 -9.53 -12.23 -47.79
CA SER A 27 -9.30 -11.18 -48.80
C SER A 27 -10.14 -9.94 -48.51
N PHE A 28 -11.42 -10.09 -48.17
CA PHE A 28 -12.31 -8.97 -47.83
C PHE A 28 -11.87 -8.20 -46.56
N VAL A 29 -11.41 -8.93 -45.56
CA VAL A 29 -10.99 -8.33 -44.28
C VAL A 29 -9.54 -7.81 -44.32
N GLY A 30 -8.79 -8.10 -45.38
CA GLY A 30 -7.35 -7.81 -45.44
C GLY A 30 -6.58 -8.54 -44.39
N ALA A 31 -6.87 -9.82 -44.17
CA ALA A 31 -6.24 -10.66 -43.16
C ALA A 31 -5.37 -11.74 -43.79
N ASP A 32 -4.18 -11.97 -43.18
CA ASP A 32 -3.34 -13.10 -43.58
C ASP A 32 -3.93 -14.42 -43.07
N ARG A 33 -4.00 -15.46 -43.93
CA ARG A 33 -4.55 -16.77 -43.55
C ARG A 33 -3.74 -17.48 -42.47
N LYS A 34 -2.41 -17.27 -42.43
CA LYS A 34 -1.56 -17.83 -41.37
C LYS A 34 -1.94 -17.23 -40.01
N MET A 35 -2.23 -15.92 -39.97
CA MET A 35 -2.70 -15.24 -38.76
C MET A 35 -4.09 -15.74 -38.35
N ILE A 36 -5.00 -16.01 -39.25
CA ILE A 36 -6.34 -16.55 -38.94
C ILE A 36 -6.25 -17.97 -38.38
N ARG A 37 -5.43 -18.82 -39.05
CA ARG A 37 -5.21 -20.23 -38.63
C ARG A 37 -4.33 -20.40 -37.40
N TYR A 38 -3.61 -19.36 -37.00
CA TYR A 38 -2.73 -19.46 -35.86
C TYR A 38 -3.48 -19.86 -34.57
N ARG A 39 -3.07 -20.94 -33.98
CA ARG A 39 -3.50 -21.38 -32.64
C ARG A 39 -2.32 -21.25 -31.69
N SER A 40 -2.56 -20.70 -30.51
CA SER A 40 -1.51 -20.59 -29.50
C SER A 40 -1.07 -21.99 -29.04
N CYS A 41 0.21 -22.28 -29.13
CA CYS A 41 0.81 -23.51 -28.61
C CYS A 41 1.24 -23.37 -27.14
N ARG A 42 0.86 -22.28 -26.47
CA ARG A 42 1.20 -22.08 -25.06
C ARG A 42 0.44 -23.09 -24.19
N PRO A 43 1.14 -23.71 -23.20
CA PRO A 43 0.47 -24.58 -22.23
C PRO A 43 -0.59 -23.76 -21.47
N PRO A 44 -1.67 -24.39 -21.00
CA PRO A 44 -2.79 -23.71 -20.33
C PRO A 44 -2.43 -23.02 -19.02
N GLU A 45 -1.27 -23.31 -18.43
CA GLU A 45 -0.75 -22.68 -17.19
C GLU A 45 -1.73 -22.82 -16.01
N THR A 46 -2.43 -23.97 -15.92
CA THR A 46 -3.57 -24.21 -15.03
C THR A 46 -3.20 -24.00 -13.56
N GLU A 47 -2.07 -24.54 -13.11
CA GLU A 47 -1.60 -24.39 -11.73
C GLU A 47 -1.32 -22.94 -11.38
N LEU A 48 -0.55 -22.25 -12.21
CA LEU A 48 -0.20 -20.84 -12.00
C LEU A 48 -1.45 -19.93 -12.01
N ARG A 49 -2.41 -20.23 -12.89
CA ARG A 49 -3.70 -19.52 -12.93
C ARG A 49 -4.51 -19.76 -11.66
N GLY A 50 -4.56 -21.02 -11.20
CA GLY A 50 -5.21 -21.40 -9.95
C GLY A 50 -4.58 -20.63 -8.79
N ARG A 51 -3.27 -20.74 -8.60
CA ARG A 51 -2.58 -20.07 -7.50
C ARG A 51 -2.73 -18.53 -7.55
N LEU A 52 -2.68 -17.94 -8.75
CA LEU A 52 -2.89 -16.50 -8.92
C LEU A 52 -4.31 -16.07 -8.51
N ARG A 53 -5.34 -16.87 -8.82
CA ARG A 53 -6.73 -16.63 -8.37
C ARG A 53 -6.87 -16.75 -6.86
N ASP A 54 -6.26 -17.77 -6.26
CA ASP A 54 -6.29 -17.97 -4.81
C ASP A 54 -5.69 -16.78 -4.07
N LEU A 55 -4.50 -16.36 -4.46
CA LEU A 55 -3.86 -15.18 -3.90
C LEU A 55 -4.68 -13.89 -4.13
N ALA A 56 -5.33 -13.75 -5.28
CA ALA A 56 -6.20 -12.59 -5.55
C ALA A 56 -7.46 -12.61 -4.68
N ASN A 57 -8.01 -13.78 -4.37
CA ASN A 57 -9.15 -13.96 -3.47
C ASN A 57 -8.78 -13.71 -2.00
N GLU A 58 -7.63 -14.21 -1.55
CA GLU A 58 -7.08 -13.91 -0.23
C GLU A 58 -6.78 -12.42 -0.05
N ARG A 59 -6.32 -11.77 -1.11
CA ARG A 59 -5.81 -10.39 -1.13
C ARG A 59 -6.56 -9.52 -2.13
N ARG A 60 -7.86 -9.36 -1.96
CA ARG A 60 -8.78 -8.71 -2.94
C ARG A 60 -8.35 -7.32 -3.41
N ARG A 61 -7.53 -6.60 -2.63
CA ARG A 61 -7.03 -5.26 -2.98
C ARG A 61 -5.62 -5.25 -3.55
N PHE A 62 -5.03 -6.43 -3.79
CA PHE A 62 -3.69 -6.50 -4.37
C PHE A 62 -3.77 -6.49 -5.90
N GLY A 63 -3.02 -5.58 -6.50
CA GLY A 63 -2.79 -5.60 -7.95
C GLY A 63 -1.67 -6.58 -8.31
N TYR A 64 -1.55 -6.88 -9.61
CA TYR A 64 -0.62 -7.87 -10.16
C TYR A 64 0.84 -7.76 -9.65
N ARG A 65 1.34 -6.54 -9.36
CA ARG A 65 2.72 -6.36 -8.87
C ARG A 65 2.93 -6.98 -7.50
N ARG A 66 1.97 -6.82 -6.58
CA ARG A 66 2.05 -7.45 -5.25
C ARG A 66 1.83 -8.94 -5.33
N LEU A 67 0.87 -9.40 -6.14
CA LEU A 67 0.66 -10.82 -6.38
C LEU A 67 1.90 -11.47 -6.99
N PHE A 68 2.57 -10.81 -7.93
CA PHE A 68 3.86 -11.26 -8.46
C PHE A 68 4.92 -11.43 -7.38
N ILE A 69 5.04 -10.49 -6.43
CA ILE A 69 6.00 -10.62 -5.33
C ILE A 69 5.67 -11.79 -4.41
N LEU A 70 4.38 -12.02 -4.13
CA LEU A 70 3.96 -13.19 -3.33
C LEU A 70 4.30 -14.50 -4.04
N LEU A 71 3.96 -14.62 -5.33
CA LEU A 71 4.33 -15.80 -6.15
C LEU A 71 5.85 -16.03 -6.19
N ARG A 72 6.65 -14.96 -6.31
CA ARG A 72 8.12 -15.07 -6.27
C ARG A 72 8.62 -15.57 -4.92
N ARG A 73 7.99 -15.19 -3.82
CA ARG A 73 8.32 -15.72 -2.48
C ARG A 73 7.94 -17.19 -2.31
N GLU A 74 6.93 -17.67 -3.04
CA GLU A 74 6.54 -19.07 -3.12
C GLU A 74 7.42 -19.89 -4.07
N GLY A 75 8.41 -19.26 -4.73
CA GLY A 75 9.33 -19.92 -5.64
C GLY A 75 8.90 -19.94 -7.11
N GLU A 76 7.79 -19.27 -7.48
CA GLU A 76 7.34 -19.20 -8.87
C GLU A 76 8.37 -18.43 -9.75
N PRO A 77 8.96 -19.06 -10.78
CA PRO A 77 10.03 -18.46 -11.58
C PRO A 77 9.52 -17.49 -12.67
N SER A 78 8.21 -17.41 -12.88
CA SER A 78 7.60 -16.60 -13.95
C SER A 78 7.96 -15.12 -13.84
N GLY A 79 8.20 -14.48 -15.00
CA GLY A 79 8.45 -13.03 -15.07
C GLY A 79 7.15 -12.21 -14.89
N ILE A 80 7.29 -10.95 -14.51
CA ILE A 80 6.18 -10.03 -14.21
C ILE A 80 5.21 -9.85 -15.39
N ASN A 81 5.71 -9.85 -16.63
CA ASN A 81 4.87 -9.71 -17.83
C ASN A 81 3.95 -10.92 -18.04
N ARG A 82 4.43 -12.14 -17.70
CA ARG A 82 3.63 -13.36 -17.74
C ARG A 82 2.51 -13.29 -16.70
N ILE A 83 2.82 -12.92 -15.45
CA ILE A 83 1.84 -12.74 -14.39
C ILE A 83 0.83 -11.64 -14.75
N TYR A 84 1.28 -10.51 -15.31
CA TYR A 84 0.38 -9.42 -15.73
C TYR A 84 -0.60 -9.88 -16.82
N ARG A 85 -0.14 -10.67 -17.80
CA ARG A 85 -1.01 -11.24 -18.85
C ARG A 85 -2.07 -12.14 -18.22
N LEU A 86 -1.66 -13.11 -17.39
CA LEU A 86 -2.59 -14.02 -16.69
C LEU A 86 -3.59 -13.26 -15.82
N TYR A 87 -3.11 -12.29 -15.04
CA TYR A 87 -3.94 -11.42 -14.20
C TYR A 87 -5.04 -10.70 -15.01
N ARG A 88 -4.71 -10.27 -16.25
CA ARG A 88 -5.67 -9.66 -17.16
C ARG A 88 -6.65 -10.66 -17.76
N GLU A 89 -6.16 -11.81 -18.19
CA GLU A 89 -6.96 -12.90 -18.76
C GLU A 89 -7.97 -13.46 -17.75
N GLU A 90 -7.58 -13.56 -16.47
CA GLU A 90 -8.45 -14.02 -15.37
C GLU A 90 -9.39 -12.92 -14.82
N GLY A 91 -9.36 -11.72 -15.35
CA GLY A 91 -10.24 -10.63 -14.92
C GLY A 91 -9.99 -10.10 -13.49
N LEU A 92 -8.81 -10.37 -12.92
CA LEU A 92 -8.46 -10.05 -11.52
C LEU A 92 -8.17 -8.57 -11.26
N THR A 93 -8.54 -7.67 -12.18
CA THR A 93 -8.19 -6.25 -12.10
C THR A 93 -8.86 -5.54 -10.94
N VAL A 94 -8.06 -4.97 -10.04
CA VAL A 94 -8.55 -4.15 -8.93
C VAL A 94 -8.90 -2.76 -9.43
N ARG A 95 -10.13 -2.30 -9.11
CA ARG A 95 -10.57 -0.94 -9.46
C ARG A 95 -9.69 0.10 -8.75
N LYS A 96 -8.99 0.89 -9.54
CA LYS A 96 -8.22 2.04 -9.02
C LYS A 96 -9.19 3.18 -8.72
N ARG A 97 -9.12 3.76 -7.50
CA ARG A 97 -9.75 5.05 -7.24
C ARG A 97 -9.09 6.09 -8.13
N ARG A 98 -9.88 6.86 -8.88
CA ARG A 98 -9.35 8.03 -9.62
C ARG A 98 -8.83 9.02 -8.60
N ALA A 99 -7.54 9.31 -8.63
CA ALA A 99 -6.98 10.40 -7.86
C ALA A 99 -7.62 11.72 -8.34
N ARG A 100 -8.13 12.53 -7.40
CA ARG A 100 -8.50 13.92 -7.72
C ARG A 100 -7.24 14.64 -8.17
N ARG A 101 -7.31 15.44 -9.23
CA ARG A 101 -6.23 16.36 -9.60
C ARG A 101 -5.96 17.24 -8.40
N ARG A 102 -4.75 17.17 -7.87
CA ARG A 102 -4.31 18.03 -6.77
C ARG A 102 -3.48 19.17 -7.37
N ALA A 103 -3.70 20.38 -6.89
CA ALA A 103 -2.80 21.48 -7.19
C ALA A 103 -1.38 21.12 -6.72
N VAL A 104 -0.40 21.28 -7.59
CA VAL A 104 1.01 21.03 -7.31
C VAL A 104 1.57 22.32 -6.70
N GLY A 105 1.68 22.37 -5.37
CA GLY A 105 2.42 23.42 -4.67
C GLY A 105 3.83 22.95 -4.32
N THR A 106 4.74 23.87 -4.09
CA THR A 106 6.06 23.58 -3.51
C THR A 106 5.88 22.94 -2.14
N ARG A 107 6.36 21.72 -1.98
CA ARG A 107 6.24 20.92 -0.74
C ARG A 107 7.63 20.78 -0.18
N ALA A 108 7.94 21.52 0.89
CA ALA A 108 9.13 21.23 1.67
C ALA A 108 8.92 19.90 2.41
N PRO A 109 9.74 18.86 2.18
CA PRO A 109 9.66 17.63 2.98
C PRO A 109 10.06 17.94 4.41
N ILE A 110 9.34 17.38 5.39
CA ILE A 110 9.80 17.36 6.77
C ILE A 110 11.01 16.42 6.80
N LEU A 111 12.18 16.97 7.10
CA LEU A 111 13.39 16.17 7.26
C LEU A 111 13.25 15.33 8.54
N VAL A 112 13.27 14.02 8.39
CA VAL A 112 13.24 13.05 9.48
C VAL A 112 14.48 12.18 9.34
N GLU A 113 15.18 11.94 10.43
CA GLU A 113 16.30 11.02 10.42
C GLU A 113 15.86 9.64 9.93
N ALA A 114 16.72 8.99 9.14
CA ALA A 114 16.43 7.66 8.58
C ALA A 114 16.72 6.55 9.60
N LYS A 115 16.16 6.67 10.80
CA LYS A 115 16.29 5.66 11.88
C LYS A 115 14.90 5.24 12.40
N PRO A 116 14.75 3.99 12.89
CA PRO A 116 13.54 3.59 13.60
C PRO A 116 13.27 4.51 14.78
N ASN A 117 12.00 4.77 15.08
CA ASN A 117 11.52 5.64 16.15
C ASN A 117 11.89 7.13 16.02
N ALA A 118 12.40 7.59 14.87
CA ALA A 118 12.62 9.03 14.69
C ALA A 118 11.30 9.82 14.75
N ARG A 119 10.21 9.27 14.19
CA ARG A 119 8.90 9.90 14.25
C ARG A 119 7.78 8.88 14.23
N TRP A 120 6.85 9.00 15.18
CA TRP A 120 5.59 8.26 15.16
C TRP A 120 4.43 9.17 14.78
N SER A 121 3.55 8.69 13.92
CA SER A 121 2.30 9.36 13.56
C SER A 121 1.11 8.63 14.16
N LEU A 122 0.22 9.40 14.80
CA LEU A 122 -0.99 8.88 15.44
C LEU A 122 -2.23 9.42 14.74
N ASP A 123 -3.25 8.55 14.61
CA ASP A 123 -4.56 8.96 14.13
C ASP A 123 -5.63 7.91 14.50
N PHE A 124 -6.90 8.33 14.49
CA PHE A 124 -8.05 7.46 14.70
C PHE A 124 -8.73 7.10 13.39
N VAL A 125 -9.09 5.84 13.25
CA VAL A 125 -10.03 5.40 12.23
C VAL A 125 -11.30 4.88 12.90
N HIS A 126 -12.47 5.20 12.33
CA HIS A 126 -13.77 4.85 12.90
C HIS A 126 -14.46 3.79 12.06
N ASP A 127 -15.17 2.89 12.74
CA ASP A 127 -16.03 1.89 12.11
C ASP A 127 -17.19 1.53 13.05
N GLN A 128 -18.02 0.55 12.67
CA GLN A 128 -19.15 0.10 13.45
C GLN A 128 -19.26 -1.42 13.47
N PHE A 129 -19.82 -1.96 14.56
CA PHE A 129 -20.19 -3.36 14.66
C PHE A 129 -21.48 -3.64 13.88
N ALA A 130 -21.76 -4.93 13.65
CA ALA A 130 -22.99 -5.39 13.00
C ALA A 130 -24.27 -4.87 13.69
N CYS A 131 -24.22 -4.63 14.99
CA CYS A 131 -25.32 -4.04 15.77
C CYS A 131 -25.43 -2.50 15.63
N GLY A 132 -24.62 -1.85 14.80
CA GLY A 132 -24.61 -0.40 14.59
C GLY A 132 -23.84 0.40 15.65
N ARG A 133 -23.38 -0.21 16.75
CA ARG A 133 -22.56 0.48 17.75
C ARG A 133 -21.20 0.83 17.15
N ARG A 134 -20.79 2.09 17.28
CA ARG A 134 -19.51 2.58 16.76
C ARG A 134 -18.34 2.16 17.64
N PHE A 135 -17.20 1.93 17.00
CA PHE A 135 -15.90 1.81 17.63
C PHE A 135 -14.86 2.61 16.84
N ARG A 136 -13.71 2.82 17.43
CA ARG A 136 -12.59 3.48 16.78
C ARG A 136 -11.31 2.70 17.04
N VAL A 137 -10.34 2.86 16.17
CA VAL A 137 -9.03 2.25 16.26
C VAL A 137 -7.99 3.35 16.39
N LEU A 138 -7.23 3.37 17.47
CA LEU A 138 -6.03 4.18 17.58
C LEU A 138 -4.91 3.50 16.81
N ASN A 139 -4.43 4.15 15.76
CA ASN A 139 -3.32 3.68 14.96
C ASN A 139 -2.06 4.48 15.29
N ILE A 140 -0.95 3.78 15.50
CA ILE A 140 0.38 4.34 15.72
C ILE A 140 1.32 3.74 14.70
N VAL A 141 1.93 4.57 13.87
CA VAL A 141 2.79 4.15 12.76
C VAL A 141 4.15 4.82 12.91
N ASP A 142 5.22 4.06 12.72
CA ASP A 142 6.56 4.61 12.54
C ASP A 142 6.70 5.14 11.10
N ASP A 143 6.95 6.43 10.97
CA ASP A 143 6.98 7.10 9.68
C ASP A 143 8.20 6.72 8.83
N VAL A 144 9.26 6.24 9.44
CA VAL A 144 10.47 5.80 8.75
C VAL A 144 10.34 4.34 8.31
N THR A 145 10.09 3.44 9.25
CA THR A 145 10.01 2.00 8.97
C THR A 145 8.70 1.59 8.31
N ARG A 146 7.66 2.43 8.38
CA ARG A 146 6.28 2.15 7.94
C ARG A 146 5.60 1.04 8.74
N GLU A 147 6.17 0.61 9.84
CA GLU A 147 5.55 -0.37 10.71
C GLU A 147 4.31 0.22 11.39
N CYS A 148 3.25 -0.56 11.45
CA CYS A 148 2.15 -0.30 12.37
C CYS A 148 2.57 -0.80 13.76
N LEU A 149 2.96 0.12 14.63
CA LEU A 149 3.43 -0.18 15.97
C LEU A 149 2.28 -0.62 16.89
N ALA A 150 1.12 0.03 16.73
CA ALA A 150 -0.10 -0.33 17.44
C ALA A 150 -1.34 -0.04 16.57
N ALA A 151 -2.37 -0.88 16.72
CA ALA A 151 -3.71 -0.67 16.19
C ALA A 151 -4.70 -1.16 17.25
N ILE A 152 -5.29 -0.24 18.01
CA ILE A 152 -6.03 -0.51 19.25
C ILE A 152 -7.50 -0.17 19.04
N PRO A 153 -8.38 -1.17 18.82
CA PRO A 153 -9.81 -0.94 18.73
C PRO A 153 -10.45 -0.82 20.12
N ASP A 154 -11.28 0.17 20.29
CA ASP A 154 -12.15 0.31 21.46
C ASP A 154 -13.38 1.17 21.13
N THR A 155 -14.41 1.07 21.95
CA THR A 155 -15.61 1.92 21.84
C THR A 155 -15.38 3.30 22.43
N SER A 156 -14.40 3.44 23.33
CA SER A 156 -14.01 4.72 23.94
C SER A 156 -12.53 4.70 24.24
N ILE A 157 -11.81 5.70 23.77
CA ILE A 157 -10.37 5.87 24.02
C ILE A 157 -10.16 7.31 24.48
N SER A 158 -9.84 7.49 25.75
CA SER A 158 -9.53 8.81 26.35
C SER A 158 -8.03 9.11 26.20
N GLY A 159 -7.63 10.37 26.40
CA GLY A 159 -6.21 10.75 26.43
C GLY A 159 -5.38 9.97 27.48
N ARG A 160 -5.97 9.64 28.63
CA ARG A 160 -5.31 8.76 29.63
C ARG A 160 -5.06 7.35 29.07
N ARG A 161 -5.99 6.82 28.29
CA ARG A 161 -5.81 5.52 27.62
C ARG A 161 -4.71 5.61 26.58
N VAL A 162 -4.68 6.68 25.76
CA VAL A 162 -3.61 6.90 24.77
C VAL A 162 -2.26 6.96 25.47
N ALA A 163 -2.12 7.73 26.55
CA ALA A 163 -0.87 7.84 27.33
C ALA A 163 -0.38 6.47 27.84
N ARG A 164 -1.28 5.63 28.36
CA ARG A 164 -0.94 4.27 28.81
C ARG A 164 -0.45 3.38 27.66
N GLU A 165 -1.14 3.38 26.53
CA GLU A 165 -0.74 2.60 25.37
C GLU A 165 0.62 3.05 24.80
N LEU A 166 0.89 4.35 24.83
CA LEU A 166 2.20 4.89 24.45
C LEU A 166 3.29 4.45 25.42
N THR A 167 3.03 4.45 26.74
CA THR A 167 3.97 3.96 27.74
C THR A 167 4.32 2.49 27.53
N ASP A 168 3.30 1.65 27.31
CA ASP A 168 3.47 0.23 27.01
C ASP A 168 4.23 0.02 25.69
N LEU A 169 4.01 0.88 24.72
CA LEU A 169 4.71 0.81 23.43
C LEU A 169 6.18 1.20 23.57
N ILE A 170 6.48 2.28 24.28
CA ILE A 170 7.87 2.73 24.55
C ILE A 170 8.66 1.66 25.29
N SER A 171 8.06 0.98 26.27
CA SER A 171 8.75 -0.08 27.02
C SER A 171 9.20 -1.26 26.15
N ARG A 172 8.49 -1.52 25.04
CA ARG A 172 8.77 -2.63 24.13
C ARG A 172 9.61 -2.24 22.90
N ARG A 173 9.42 -1.01 22.41
CA ARG A 173 9.99 -0.56 21.14
C ARG A 173 11.11 0.46 21.28
N GLY A 174 11.20 1.10 22.44
CA GLY A 174 12.01 2.29 22.64
C GLY A 174 11.23 3.57 22.40
N LYS A 175 11.78 4.67 22.85
CA LYS A 175 11.18 6.00 22.83
C LYS A 175 11.29 6.62 21.43
N PRO A 176 10.23 7.25 20.90
CA PRO A 176 10.35 8.09 19.71
C PRO A 176 10.99 9.43 20.03
N ASP A 177 11.68 10.02 19.04
CA ASP A 177 12.14 11.40 19.18
C ASP A 177 10.96 12.37 19.12
N MET A 178 10.00 12.09 18.22
CA MET A 178 8.84 12.95 17.96
C MET A 178 7.57 12.13 17.74
N ILE A 179 6.45 12.69 18.20
CA ILE A 179 5.10 12.22 17.88
C ILE A 179 4.36 13.30 17.11
N VAL A 180 3.63 12.89 16.05
CA VAL A 180 2.76 13.77 15.26
C VAL A 180 1.32 13.28 15.33
N SER A 181 0.38 14.17 15.62
CA SER A 181 -1.05 13.88 15.64
C SER A 181 -1.87 15.06 15.11
N ASP A 182 -3.15 14.84 14.86
CA ASP A 182 -4.11 15.91 14.69
C ASP A 182 -4.44 16.59 16.04
N HIS A 183 -5.36 17.57 16.01
CA HIS A 183 -5.86 18.28 17.20
C HIS A 183 -7.06 17.57 17.84
N GLY A 184 -7.18 16.25 17.71
CA GLY A 184 -8.23 15.50 18.40
C GLY A 184 -8.21 15.76 19.92
N THR A 185 -9.38 15.83 20.54
CA THR A 185 -9.52 16.14 21.98
C THR A 185 -8.75 15.15 22.87
N GLU A 186 -8.59 13.93 22.40
CA GLU A 186 -7.84 12.88 23.07
C GLU A 186 -6.35 13.20 23.10
N PHE A 187 -5.80 13.75 22.02
CA PHE A 187 -4.38 14.09 21.88
C PHE A 187 -4.04 15.43 22.52
N THR A 188 -4.98 16.37 22.59
CA THR A 188 -4.78 17.69 23.23
C THR A 188 -5.11 17.72 24.72
N SER A 189 -5.41 16.55 25.31
CA SER A 189 -5.77 16.43 26.72
C SER A 189 -4.58 16.70 27.66
N ASN A 190 -4.87 17.18 28.88
CA ASN A 190 -3.86 17.37 29.92
C ASN A 190 -3.04 16.10 30.22
N ALA A 191 -3.65 14.93 30.07
CA ALA A 191 -2.96 13.66 30.26
C ALA A 191 -1.84 13.44 29.24
N ILE A 192 -2.05 13.82 27.99
CA ILE A 192 -1.03 13.74 26.93
C ILE A 192 0.04 14.80 27.10
N LEU A 193 -0.34 16.02 27.48
CA LEU A 193 0.62 17.10 27.75
C LEU A 193 1.56 16.73 28.92
N ALA A 194 1.03 16.19 30.00
CA ALA A 194 1.83 15.69 31.11
C ALA A 194 2.73 14.53 30.67
N TRP A 195 2.16 13.53 29.97
CA TRP A 195 2.88 12.36 29.49
C TRP A 195 4.06 12.73 28.57
N SER A 196 3.87 13.64 27.61
CA SER A 196 4.92 14.05 26.68
C SER A 196 6.09 14.75 27.43
N LYS A 197 5.75 15.55 28.43
CA LYS A 197 6.74 16.21 29.30
C LYS A 197 7.53 15.21 30.16
N ASP A 198 6.82 14.28 30.80
CA ASP A 198 7.42 13.27 31.69
C ASP A 198 8.35 12.33 30.90
N HIS A 199 7.97 11.94 29.69
CA HIS A 199 8.78 11.08 28.83
C HIS A 199 9.78 11.85 27.97
N ARG A 200 9.76 13.18 27.98
CA ARG A 200 10.59 14.05 27.13
C ARG A 200 10.47 13.66 25.65
N VAL A 201 9.23 13.52 25.16
CA VAL A 201 8.91 13.24 23.77
C VAL A 201 8.36 14.52 23.15
N GLU A 202 8.93 14.95 22.02
CA GLU A 202 8.43 16.10 21.29
C GLU A 202 7.10 15.76 20.65
N TRP A 203 6.06 16.58 20.92
CA TRP A 203 4.72 16.35 20.38
C TRP A 203 4.31 17.49 19.42
N HIS A 204 4.15 17.15 18.16
CA HIS A 204 3.72 18.08 17.12
C HIS A 204 2.27 17.87 16.76
N TYR A 205 1.50 18.95 16.79
CA TYR A 205 0.16 18.98 16.25
C TYR A 205 0.21 19.49 14.80
N ILE A 206 -0.45 18.78 13.88
CA ILE A 206 -0.53 19.23 12.49
C ILE A 206 -1.30 20.54 12.38
N ALA A 207 -0.79 21.49 11.61
CA ALA A 207 -1.49 22.76 11.42
C ALA A 207 -2.86 22.54 10.74
N PRO A 208 -3.91 23.26 11.13
CA PRO A 208 -5.20 23.23 10.45
C PRO A 208 -5.05 23.42 8.94
N GLY A 209 -5.70 22.55 8.15
CA GLY A 209 -5.63 22.60 6.69
C GLY A 209 -4.33 22.04 6.06
N LYS A 210 -3.39 21.47 6.85
CA LYS A 210 -2.18 20.83 6.34
C LYS A 210 -2.15 19.30 6.62
N PRO A 211 -3.10 18.52 6.11
CA PRO A 211 -3.18 17.07 6.37
C PRO A 211 -1.93 16.30 5.92
N MET A 212 -1.15 16.88 5.01
CA MET A 212 0.09 16.26 4.54
C MET A 212 1.15 16.02 5.62
N GLN A 213 1.08 16.75 6.74
CA GLN A 213 2.00 16.56 7.86
C GLN A 213 1.77 15.22 8.57
N ASN A 214 0.57 14.61 8.45
CA ASN A 214 0.21 13.29 8.98
C ASN A 214 -0.03 12.23 7.88
N GLY A 215 0.47 12.48 6.67
CA GLY A 215 0.15 11.71 5.47
C GLY A 215 0.49 10.21 5.54
N TYR A 216 1.37 9.79 6.44
CA TYR A 216 1.74 8.39 6.59
C TYR A 216 0.66 7.59 7.28
N VAL A 217 0.20 8.02 8.45
CA VAL A 217 -0.89 7.34 9.16
C VAL A 217 -2.22 7.51 8.40
N GLU A 218 -2.47 8.64 7.72
CA GLU A 218 -3.63 8.76 6.83
C GLU A 218 -3.61 7.73 5.70
N SER A 219 -2.44 7.54 5.07
CA SER A 219 -2.26 6.51 4.04
C SER A 219 -2.41 5.10 4.59
N PHE A 220 -1.95 4.86 5.82
CA PHE A 220 -2.13 3.60 6.55
C PHE A 220 -3.62 3.36 6.83
N ASN A 221 -4.33 4.34 7.39
CA ASN A 221 -5.75 4.29 7.66
C ASN A 221 -6.59 4.03 6.40
N GLY A 222 -6.20 4.63 5.28
CA GLY A 222 -6.81 4.36 3.97
C GLY A 222 -6.66 2.89 3.55
N ARG A 223 -5.50 2.27 3.81
CA ARG A 223 -5.28 0.84 3.52
C ARG A 223 -6.03 -0.06 4.49
N MET A 224 -6.04 0.26 5.78
CA MET A 224 -6.84 -0.48 6.77
C MET A 224 -8.32 -0.48 6.38
N ARG A 225 -8.87 0.66 5.96
CA ARG A 225 -10.25 0.74 5.46
C ARG A 225 -10.46 -0.14 4.24
N ASP A 226 -9.60 -0.01 3.24
CA ASP A 226 -9.78 -0.71 1.96
C ASP A 226 -9.52 -2.23 2.06
N GLU A 227 -8.61 -2.67 2.92
CA GLU A 227 -8.16 -4.06 2.99
C GLU A 227 -8.79 -4.85 4.14
N LEU A 228 -9.36 -4.18 5.15
CA LEU A 228 -9.95 -4.82 6.33
C LEU A 228 -11.34 -4.28 6.66
N LEU A 229 -11.48 -2.99 7.02
CA LEU A 229 -12.72 -2.48 7.60
C LEU A 229 -13.90 -2.55 6.63
N ASN A 230 -13.69 -2.23 5.35
CA ASN A 230 -14.74 -2.33 4.33
C ASN A 230 -14.98 -3.76 3.82
N GLU A 231 -14.13 -4.72 4.17
CA GLU A 231 -14.24 -6.12 3.73
C GLU A 231 -14.73 -7.04 4.84
N SER A 232 -14.84 -6.54 6.08
CA SER A 232 -15.19 -7.33 7.25
C SER A 232 -16.41 -6.77 7.98
N LEU A 233 -17.26 -7.66 8.47
CA LEU A 233 -18.35 -7.32 9.37
C LEU A 233 -17.93 -7.71 10.79
N PHE A 234 -17.84 -6.75 11.70
CA PHE A 234 -17.42 -6.97 13.08
C PHE A 234 -18.62 -7.23 13.99
N PHE A 235 -18.67 -8.38 14.64
CA PHE A 235 -19.78 -8.77 15.54
C PHE A 235 -19.63 -8.20 16.96
N GLY A 236 -18.42 -7.79 17.34
CA GLY A 236 -18.13 -7.20 18.64
C GLY A 236 -16.67 -6.79 18.78
N LEU A 237 -16.34 -6.26 19.96
CA LEU A 237 -15.01 -5.69 20.19
C LEU A 237 -13.89 -6.75 20.14
N ASP A 238 -14.13 -7.94 20.66
CA ASP A 238 -13.11 -9.00 20.66
C ASP A 238 -12.86 -9.55 19.25
N HIS A 239 -13.91 -9.66 18.42
CA HIS A 239 -13.76 -9.98 17.01
C HIS A 239 -12.94 -8.89 16.28
N ALA A 240 -13.25 -7.61 16.53
CA ALA A 240 -12.49 -6.50 15.95
C ALA A 240 -11.02 -6.52 16.42
N ARG A 241 -10.75 -6.80 17.70
CA ARG A 241 -9.39 -6.93 18.24
C ARG A 241 -8.59 -8.01 17.53
N SER A 242 -9.18 -9.20 17.39
CA SER A 242 -8.52 -10.34 16.75
C SER A 242 -8.23 -10.07 15.28
N ALA A 243 -9.22 -9.61 14.52
CA ALA A 243 -9.07 -9.33 13.09
C ALA A 243 -8.07 -8.19 12.82
N ILE A 244 -8.09 -7.13 13.62
CA ILE A 244 -7.15 -6.01 13.49
C ILE A 244 -5.73 -6.43 13.87
N ALA A 245 -5.56 -7.24 14.91
CA ALA A 245 -4.25 -7.76 15.32
C ALA A 245 -3.64 -8.66 14.23
N GLU A 246 -4.46 -9.52 13.62
CA GLU A 246 -4.03 -10.38 12.51
C GLU A 246 -3.64 -9.54 11.28
N TRP A 247 -4.49 -8.59 10.89
CA TRP A 247 -4.21 -7.70 9.76
C TRP A 247 -2.94 -6.86 10.00
N ARG A 248 -2.73 -6.33 11.23
CA ARG A 248 -1.51 -5.60 11.60
C ARG A 248 -0.27 -6.47 11.45
N ARG A 249 -0.33 -7.72 11.93
CA ARG A 249 0.78 -8.67 11.77
C ARG A 249 1.09 -8.90 10.29
N ASP A 250 0.07 -9.17 9.48
CA ASP A 250 0.21 -9.33 8.03
C ASP A 250 0.80 -8.07 7.37
N PHE A 251 0.28 -6.89 7.72
CA PHE A 251 0.76 -5.61 7.22
C PHE A 251 2.25 -5.43 7.45
N ASN A 252 2.75 -5.78 8.64
CA ASN A 252 4.15 -5.61 9.01
C ASN A 252 5.07 -6.70 8.47
N THR A 253 4.60 -7.96 8.36
CA THR A 253 5.50 -9.12 8.13
C THR A 253 5.30 -9.83 6.82
N ALA A 254 4.15 -9.72 6.17
CA ALA A 254 3.85 -10.45 4.94
C ALA A 254 3.56 -9.54 3.75
N ARG A 255 2.89 -8.42 3.96
CA ARG A 255 2.43 -7.51 2.93
C ARG A 255 3.60 -6.80 2.21
N PRO A 256 3.71 -6.88 0.85
CA PRO A 256 4.72 -6.12 0.11
C PRO A 256 4.37 -4.63 0.02
N HIS A 257 5.34 -3.75 0.33
CA HIS A 257 5.18 -2.30 0.28
C HIS A 257 5.99 -1.68 -0.86
N SER A 258 5.31 -1.08 -1.84
CA SER A 258 5.98 -0.49 -3.01
C SER A 258 6.94 0.66 -2.65
N SER A 259 6.64 1.42 -1.60
CA SER A 259 7.51 2.49 -1.09
C SER A 259 8.78 1.99 -0.40
N LEU A 260 8.83 0.69 -0.07
CA LEU A 260 9.98 0.02 0.54
C LEU A 260 10.64 -1.00 -0.41
N GLY A 261 10.57 -0.76 -1.73
CA GLY A 261 11.10 -1.71 -2.70
C GLY A 261 10.44 -3.10 -2.65
N TYR A 262 9.17 -3.16 -2.24
CA TYR A 262 8.40 -4.38 -2.00
C TYR A 262 8.87 -5.22 -0.81
N GLN A 263 9.74 -4.69 0.04
CA GLN A 263 9.99 -5.27 1.36
C GLN A 263 8.76 -5.12 2.26
N THR A 264 8.71 -5.93 3.33
CA THR A 264 7.77 -5.71 4.42
C THR A 264 8.31 -4.64 5.38
N PRO A 265 7.46 -3.90 6.11
CA PRO A 265 7.93 -2.93 7.10
C PRO A 265 8.92 -3.51 8.11
N ALA A 266 8.66 -4.70 8.64
CA ALA A 266 9.54 -5.35 9.60
C ALA A 266 10.91 -5.73 9.00
N ALA A 267 10.94 -6.22 7.74
CA ALA A 267 12.20 -6.51 7.06
C ALA A 267 13.00 -5.22 6.81
N PHE A 268 12.32 -4.15 6.39
CA PHE A 268 12.95 -2.85 6.18
C PHE A 268 13.50 -2.25 7.49
N ALA A 269 12.75 -2.33 8.60
CA ALA A 269 13.22 -1.91 9.91
C ALA A 269 14.50 -2.68 10.33
N GLY A 270 14.54 -3.98 10.09
CA GLY A 270 15.72 -4.81 10.34
C GLY A 270 16.94 -4.36 9.55
N THR A 271 16.77 -3.97 8.28
CA THR A 271 17.90 -3.45 7.47
C THR A 271 18.42 -2.12 7.99
N LEU A 272 17.54 -1.20 8.42
CA LEU A 272 17.95 0.08 9.00
C LEU A 272 18.73 -0.11 10.30
N THR A 273 18.27 -1.01 11.17
CA THR A 273 18.96 -1.31 12.44
C THR A 273 20.35 -1.92 12.18
N ALA A 274 20.46 -2.86 11.25
CA ALA A 274 21.74 -3.47 10.88
C ALA A 274 22.73 -2.46 10.27
N THR A 275 22.25 -1.55 9.42
CA THR A 275 23.07 -0.49 8.83
C THR A 275 23.51 0.53 9.87
N GLY A 276 22.62 0.93 10.78
CA GLY A 276 22.94 1.83 11.89
C GLY A 276 23.98 1.23 12.86
N SER A 277 23.91 -0.07 13.14
CA SER A 277 24.88 -0.78 13.97
C SER A 277 26.27 -0.86 13.30
N ASN A 278 26.31 -1.02 11.97
CA ASN A 278 27.57 -1.03 11.22
C ASN A 278 28.18 0.38 11.11
N ALA A 279 27.35 1.44 11.02
CA ALA A 279 27.83 2.82 11.00
C ALA A 279 28.42 3.25 12.37
N ALA A 280 27.92 2.68 13.47
CA ALA A 280 28.47 2.92 14.80
C ALA A 280 29.83 2.23 15.02
N LEU A 281 30.18 1.23 14.18
CA LEU A 281 31.49 0.55 14.18
C LEU A 281 32.50 1.19 13.22
N ILE A 282 32.05 2.10 12.35
CA ILE A 282 32.90 2.82 11.39
C ILE A 282 32.73 4.31 11.66
N ASP A 283 33.50 4.81 12.60
CA ASP A 283 33.83 6.21 12.84
C ASP A 283 32.71 7.28 12.84
N GLY A 284 32.74 8.14 13.86
CA GLY A 284 31.79 9.22 14.18
C GLY A 284 31.56 10.28 13.11
N SER A 285 31.04 9.92 11.96
CA SER A 285 30.53 10.88 10.96
C SER A 285 29.03 10.89 10.99
N ALA A 286 28.47 12.07 11.29
CA ALA A 286 27.04 12.34 11.26
C ALA A 286 26.42 11.88 9.94
N SER A 287 25.45 10.96 9.99
CA SER A 287 24.68 10.54 8.82
C SER A 287 23.88 11.74 8.30
N SER A 288 24.14 12.11 7.06
CA SER A 288 23.36 13.14 6.37
C SER A 288 21.88 12.78 6.32
N PRO A 289 20.96 13.73 6.54
CA PRO A 289 19.52 13.46 6.46
C PRO A 289 19.13 13.01 5.05
N VAL A 290 18.48 11.85 4.95
CA VAL A 290 17.97 11.33 3.69
C VAL A 290 16.67 12.05 3.35
N ALA A 291 16.68 12.84 2.29
CA ALA A 291 15.46 13.40 1.72
C ALA A 291 14.54 12.25 1.27
N GLN A 292 13.33 12.18 1.80
CA GLN A 292 12.37 11.18 1.36
C GLN A 292 11.88 11.50 -0.05
N PRO A 293 11.88 10.53 -1.00
CA PRO A 293 11.37 10.78 -2.34
C PRO A 293 9.88 11.17 -2.26
N ALA A 294 9.51 12.21 -3.01
CA ALA A 294 8.12 12.61 -3.15
C ALA A 294 7.26 11.42 -3.62
N PRO A 295 6.03 11.28 -3.14
CA PRO A 295 5.15 10.22 -3.64
C PRO A 295 4.97 10.36 -5.16
N TYR A 296 5.22 9.28 -5.87
CA TYR A 296 5.23 9.15 -7.32
C TYR A 296 4.14 9.96 -8.03
N GLY A 297 4.52 10.80 -8.99
CA GLY A 297 3.62 11.56 -9.85
C GLY A 297 4.23 12.76 -10.58
N VAL A 298 5.55 12.86 -10.67
CA VAL A 298 6.19 13.86 -11.55
C VAL A 298 7.04 13.10 -12.57
N THR A 299 6.55 13.07 -13.81
CA THR A 299 7.33 12.66 -14.98
C THR A 299 8.37 13.73 -15.28
N GLU A 300 9.59 13.29 -15.65
CA GLU A 300 10.73 14.07 -16.14
C GLU A 300 10.38 14.86 -17.42
N THR A 301 9.65 15.95 -17.31
CA THR A 301 9.39 16.83 -18.47
C THR A 301 9.55 18.32 -18.15
N ALA A 302 10.12 18.67 -17.01
CA ALA A 302 10.34 20.08 -16.65
C ALA A 302 11.75 20.61 -16.94
N GLU A 303 12.75 19.77 -17.17
CA GLU A 303 14.13 20.23 -17.43
C GLU A 303 14.46 20.44 -18.92
N ALA A 304 13.64 19.97 -19.85
CA ALA A 304 13.87 20.14 -21.29
C ALA A 304 13.38 21.50 -21.85
N LEU A 305 12.68 22.31 -21.07
CA LEU A 305 12.07 23.59 -21.51
C LEU A 305 12.84 24.85 -21.07
N ILE A 306 13.94 24.71 -20.34
CA ILE A 306 14.75 25.87 -19.88
C ILE A 306 16.03 26.05 -20.73
N ALA A 307 16.35 25.11 -21.63
CA ALA A 307 17.53 25.19 -22.48
C ALA A 307 17.27 25.69 -23.92
N ALA A 308 16.07 26.14 -24.25
CA ALA A 308 15.70 26.67 -25.56
C ALA A 308 14.89 27.96 -25.40
N GLY A 309 15.51 29.00 -24.91
CA GLY A 309 14.93 30.34 -24.85
C GLY A 309 16.01 31.32 -24.49
#